data_b187a3e0c7674a47a90edfb2551c3e4f
#
_entry.id   b187a3e0c7674a47a90edfb2551c3e4f
#
_cell.length_a   1.000
_cell.length_b   1.000
_cell.length_c   1.000
_cell.angle_alpha   90.00
_cell.angle_beta   90.00
_cell.angle_gamma   90.00
#
_symmetry.space_group_name_H-M   'P 1'
#
loop_
_entity.id
_entity.type
_entity.pdbx_description
1 polymer ?
#
loop_
_entity_poly.entity_id
_entity_poly.type
_entity_poly.pdbx_seq_one_letter_code
_entity_poly.pdbx_strand_id
1 'polypeptide(L)'
;PFLAHARDLKQLGAAVVVMAFDEEGQADTYERKIEICHRAYQLLVQQVGMNPRDIIFDPNILAIATGMPEHDAYALDFIRAAEWIHTHLQGTHVSGGVSNLSFSFRGNNFVREAMHAVFLYHAQQKGMDFGIVNPSSKVMYADIPPHLLQVLEDAILRPSHQASERLVEMASLMAEQNIPVGESGTQNVCSPQEASVEDLLVEKLRKGISQGLEELLHQALQSYPKAVDIIEGPLMKGMNLVGQLFGEGKMFLPQVVKTARTMKQAVSILQPYIEAQRADSHSSSGKVLLATVKGDVHDIGKNIVSVVLACNGFEVIDLGVMVPEDVLLAKAKEIHPDIIGLSGLITPSLTEMIRVAQILEKSGISVPLMVGGATTSPLHTALKIAPAYSGPVIWTKDASQAALMAARFMNPALADEAVEELRQNQECLRQQVATPTSQLSIEEARKKRLRLFD
;
A
#
# COMPACT_ATOMS: atom_id res chain seq x y z
N PRO A 1 -14.22 18.66 -18.39
CA PRO A 1 -14.97 18.24 -17.19
C PRO A 1 -14.74 19.20 -16.01
N PHE A 2 -13.48 19.52 -15.61
CA PHE A 2 -13.14 20.35 -14.45
C PHE A 2 -13.89 21.70 -14.41
N LEU A 3 -13.78 22.49 -15.48
CA LEU A 3 -14.45 23.80 -15.57
C LEU A 3 -15.98 23.72 -15.57
N ALA A 4 -16.57 22.65 -16.12
CA ALA A 4 -18.01 22.46 -16.11
C ALA A 4 -18.50 22.21 -14.68
N HIS A 5 -17.89 21.25 -13.97
CA HIS A 5 -18.21 20.97 -12.57
C HIS A 5 -18.00 22.19 -11.67
N ALA A 6 -16.92 22.96 -11.89
CA ALA A 6 -16.66 24.17 -11.12
C ALA A 6 -17.76 25.24 -11.32
N ARG A 7 -18.31 25.38 -12.54
CA ARG A 7 -19.44 26.30 -12.82
C ARG A 7 -20.72 25.85 -12.09
N ASP A 8 -21.01 24.54 -12.12
CA ASP A 8 -22.16 23.97 -11.44
C ASP A 8 -22.07 24.18 -9.92
N LEU A 9 -20.92 23.92 -9.33
CA LEU A 9 -20.67 24.12 -7.90
C LEU A 9 -20.78 25.60 -7.51
N LYS A 10 -20.24 26.50 -8.33
CA LYS A 10 -20.40 27.95 -8.13
C LYS A 10 -21.88 28.39 -8.15
N GLN A 11 -22.68 27.86 -9.09
CA GLN A 11 -24.12 28.15 -9.15
C GLN A 11 -24.86 27.69 -7.90
N LEU A 12 -24.43 26.59 -7.30
CA LEU A 12 -24.97 26.05 -6.05
C LEU A 12 -24.46 26.78 -4.80
N GLY A 13 -23.51 27.73 -4.95
CA GLY A 13 -22.91 28.44 -3.81
C GLY A 13 -22.02 27.57 -2.94
N ALA A 14 -21.45 26.49 -3.48
CA ALA A 14 -20.61 25.57 -2.75
C ALA A 14 -19.13 26.01 -2.79
N ALA A 15 -18.43 25.83 -1.67
CA ALA A 15 -16.96 25.81 -1.65
C ALA A 15 -16.42 24.50 -2.24
N VAL A 16 -15.18 24.52 -2.73
CA VAL A 16 -14.57 23.38 -3.40
C VAL A 16 -13.23 23.02 -2.78
N VAL A 17 -13.00 21.74 -2.59
CA VAL A 17 -11.66 21.20 -2.30
C VAL A 17 -11.01 20.78 -3.62
N VAL A 18 -9.86 21.36 -3.92
CA VAL A 18 -9.09 21.10 -5.14
C VAL A 18 -7.81 20.38 -4.79
N MET A 19 -7.76 19.11 -5.12
CA MET A 19 -6.57 18.30 -4.91
C MET A 19 -5.52 18.59 -5.99
N ALA A 20 -4.24 18.55 -5.62
CA ALA A 20 -3.13 18.73 -6.56
C ALA A 20 -2.92 17.47 -7.43
N PHE A 21 -3.81 17.30 -8.41
CA PHE A 21 -3.76 16.27 -9.45
C PHE A 21 -3.84 16.90 -10.82
N ASP A 22 -3.12 16.36 -11.75
CA ASP A 22 -3.20 16.71 -13.18
C ASP A 22 -3.30 15.46 -14.07
N GLU A 23 -3.04 15.63 -15.34
CA GLU A 23 -3.10 14.58 -16.36
C GLU A 23 -1.99 13.53 -16.18
N GLU A 24 -0.92 13.85 -15.45
CA GLU A 24 0.20 12.96 -15.14
C GLU A 24 0.01 12.24 -13.79
N GLY A 25 -0.98 12.67 -13.00
CA GLY A 25 -1.32 12.05 -11.71
C GLY A 25 -1.15 12.96 -10.51
N GLN A 26 -0.90 12.36 -9.37
CA GLN A 26 -0.76 13.06 -8.09
C GLN A 26 0.56 13.83 -8.00
N ALA A 27 0.48 15.08 -7.51
CA ALA A 27 1.68 15.84 -7.21
C ALA A 27 2.39 15.29 -5.97
N ASP A 28 3.62 14.89 -6.13
CA ASP A 28 4.51 14.36 -5.09
C ASP A 28 5.58 15.37 -4.65
N THR A 29 6.13 16.17 -5.58
CA THR A 29 7.17 17.17 -5.30
C THR A 29 6.58 18.55 -5.02
N TYR A 30 7.34 19.39 -4.32
CA TYR A 30 6.97 20.78 -4.04
C TYR A 30 6.59 21.55 -5.31
N GLU A 31 7.42 21.46 -6.35
CA GLU A 31 7.25 22.16 -7.62
C GLU A 31 5.94 21.78 -8.30
N ARG A 32 5.63 20.50 -8.39
CA ARG A 32 4.35 20.04 -8.98
C ARG A 32 3.13 20.47 -8.16
N LYS A 33 3.25 20.45 -6.83
CA LYS A 33 2.17 20.91 -5.94
C LYS A 33 1.79 22.36 -6.21
N ILE A 34 2.78 23.25 -6.27
CA ILE A 34 2.51 24.68 -6.51
C ILE A 34 2.08 24.96 -7.93
N GLU A 35 2.64 24.29 -8.93
CA GLU A 35 2.26 24.45 -10.34
C GLU A 35 0.79 24.08 -10.58
N ILE A 36 0.37 22.90 -10.11
CA ILE A 36 -1.01 22.43 -10.27
C ILE A 36 -1.99 23.34 -9.53
N CYS A 37 -1.69 23.71 -8.29
CA CYS A 37 -2.54 24.61 -7.51
C CYS A 37 -2.64 26.00 -8.17
N HIS A 38 -1.54 26.53 -8.70
CA HIS A 38 -1.54 27.80 -9.42
C HIS A 38 -2.39 27.73 -10.69
N ARG A 39 -2.22 26.70 -11.51
CA ARG A 39 -3.03 26.45 -12.73
C ARG A 39 -4.51 26.34 -12.38
N ALA A 40 -4.85 25.59 -11.34
CA ALA A 40 -6.23 25.45 -10.89
C ALA A 40 -6.81 26.78 -10.39
N TYR A 41 -6.04 27.57 -9.64
CA TYR A 41 -6.44 28.91 -9.20
C TYR A 41 -6.78 29.81 -10.37
N GLN A 42 -5.91 29.89 -11.39
CA GLN A 42 -6.17 30.69 -12.58
C GLN A 42 -7.46 30.26 -13.29
N LEU A 43 -7.68 28.97 -13.47
CA LEU A 43 -8.89 28.43 -14.09
C LEU A 43 -10.15 28.76 -13.28
N LEU A 44 -10.12 28.57 -11.98
CA LEU A 44 -11.28 28.77 -11.10
C LEU A 44 -11.62 30.26 -10.94
N VAL A 45 -10.62 31.10 -10.71
CA VAL A 45 -10.84 32.53 -10.45
C VAL A 45 -11.07 33.30 -11.76
N GLN A 46 -10.21 33.09 -12.77
CA GLN A 46 -10.28 33.90 -13.98
C GLN A 46 -11.32 33.40 -14.99
N GLN A 47 -11.50 32.09 -15.18
CA GLN A 47 -12.41 31.54 -16.18
C GLN A 47 -13.80 31.19 -15.62
N VAL A 48 -13.87 30.74 -14.37
CA VAL A 48 -15.14 30.42 -13.70
C VAL A 48 -15.67 31.64 -12.92
N GLY A 49 -14.77 32.51 -12.45
CA GLY A 49 -15.10 33.64 -11.57
C GLY A 49 -15.51 33.19 -10.17
N MET A 50 -14.92 32.10 -9.68
CA MET A 50 -15.14 31.61 -8.31
C MET A 50 -14.48 32.58 -7.31
N ASN A 51 -15.13 32.78 -6.16
CA ASN A 51 -14.53 33.58 -5.10
C ASN A 51 -13.33 32.79 -4.53
N PRO A 52 -12.13 33.36 -4.40
CA PRO A 52 -10.98 32.68 -3.82
C PRO A 52 -11.26 32.08 -2.45
N ARG A 53 -12.11 32.69 -1.62
CA ARG A 53 -12.48 32.21 -0.28
C ARG A 53 -13.27 30.89 -0.29
N ASP A 54 -13.83 30.53 -1.45
CA ASP A 54 -14.56 29.28 -1.63
C ASP A 54 -13.67 28.16 -2.20
N ILE A 55 -12.36 28.44 -2.35
CA ILE A 55 -11.37 27.48 -2.88
C ILE A 55 -10.46 27.00 -1.75
N ILE A 56 -10.44 25.71 -1.55
CA ILE A 56 -9.59 25.03 -0.56
C ILE A 56 -8.65 24.11 -1.33
N PHE A 57 -7.35 24.37 -1.32
CA PHE A 57 -6.38 23.50 -1.96
C PHE A 57 -5.96 22.37 -1.03
N ASP A 58 -5.90 21.15 -1.55
CA ASP A 58 -5.25 20.00 -0.92
C ASP A 58 -4.02 19.60 -1.76
N PRO A 59 -2.83 20.07 -1.36
CA PRO A 59 -1.59 19.74 -2.08
C PRO A 59 -1.07 18.33 -1.78
N ASN A 60 -1.91 17.43 -1.32
CA ASN A 60 -1.67 16.01 -1.01
C ASN A 60 -0.62 15.78 0.07
N ILE A 61 -1.07 15.32 1.23
CA ILE A 61 -0.18 14.77 2.26
C ILE A 61 0.12 13.31 1.91
N LEU A 62 1.40 13.00 1.76
CA LEU A 62 1.91 11.67 1.40
C LEU A 62 2.69 11.06 2.55
N ALA A 63 2.82 9.72 2.53
CA ALA A 63 3.50 8.98 3.58
C ALA A 63 5.01 9.21 3.54
N ILE A 64 5.61 9.44 4.70
CA ILE A 64 7.06 9.51 4.89
C ILE A 64 7.61 8.27 5.60
N ALA A 65 8.93 8.17 5.67
CA ALA A 65 9.63 7.05 6.31
C ALA A 65 9.12 5.68 5.81
N THR A 66 8.93 5.54 4.51
CA THR A 66 8.47 4.30 3.87
C THR A 66 9.61 3.34 3.56
N GLY A 67 10.87 3.75 3.77
CA GLY A 67 12.08 3.05 3.34
C GLY A 67 12.51 3.38 1.90
N MET A 68 11.81 4.29 1.23
CA MET A 68 12.14 4.80 -0.10
C MET A 68 12.65 6.24 0.01
N PRO A 69 13.88 6.56 -0.45
CA PRO A 69 14.47 7.89 -0.27
C PRO A 69 13.69 9.02 -0.92
N GLU A 70 13.01 8.74 -2.04
CA GLU A 70 12.15 9.68 -2.75
C GLU A 70 10.95 10.17 -1.93
N HIS A 71 10.53 9.41 -0.91
CA HIS A 71 9.41 9.77 -0.04
C HIS A 71 9.84 10.60 1.19
N ASP A 72 11.14 10.75 1.44
CA ASP A 72 11.60 11.39 2.66
C ASP A 72 11.18 12.87 2.75
N ALA A 73 11.12 13.58 1.61
CA ALA A 73 10.80 15.02 1.56
C ALA A 73 9.30 15.35 1.56
N TYR A 74 8.40 14.40 1.39
CA TYR A 74 6.97 14.66 1.15
C TYR A 74 6.28 15.53 2.20
N ALA A 75 6.62 15.38 3.47
CA ALA A 75 6.05 16.20 4.54
C ALA A 75 6.51 17.66 4.44
N LEU A 76 7.80 17.89 4.23
CA LEU A 76 8.36 19.22 4.06
C LEU A 76 7.84 19.90 2.79
N ASP A 77 7.72 19.17 1.70
CA ASP A 77 7.18 19.66 0.44
C ASP A 77 5.73 20.12 0.56
N PHE A 78 4.91 19.40 1.33
CA PHE A 78 3.56 19.86 1.65
C PHE A 78 3.59 21.16 2.47
N ILE A 79 4.39 21.24 3.53
CA ILE A 79 4.48 22.43 4.40
C ILE A 79 4.93 23.65 3.59
N ARG A 80 5.94 23.49 2.72
CA ARG A 80 6.40 24.54 1.80
C ARG A 80 5.35 24.96 0.78
N ALA A 81 4.62 23.97 0.22
CA ALA A 81 3.52 24.24 -0.70
C ALA A 81 2.39 25.00 -0.02
N ALA A 82 2.03 24.65 1.22
CA ALA A 82 1.04 25.40 2.01
C ALA A 82 1.44 26.86 2.21
N GLU A 83 2.69 27.13 2.59
CA GLU A 83 3.23 28.49 2.73
C GLU A 83 3.19 29.26 1.39
N TRP A 84 3.55 28.61 0.31
CA TRP A 84 3.52 29.23 -1.01
C TRP A 84 2.09 29.54 -1.46
N ILE A 85 1.14 28.61 -1.30
CA ILE A 85 -0.28 28.81 -1.63
C ILE A 85 -0.84 29.97 -0.81
N HIS A 86 -0.63 29.98 0.49
CA HIS A 86 -1.11 31.04 1.38
C HIS A 86 -0.57 32.42 0.98
N THR A 87 0.67 32.50 0.49
CA THR A 87 1.34 33.76 0.12
C THR A 87 0.94 34.22 -1.28
N HIS A 88 0.79 33.32 -2.26
CA HIS A 88 0.65 33.67 -3.67
C HIS A 88 -0.79 33.54 -4.20
N LEU A 89 -1.61 32.67 -3.61
CA LEU A 89 -3.00 32.44 -4.02
C LEU A 89 -3.95 33.08 -3.01
N GLN A 90 -3.93 34.41 -2.98
CA GLN A 90 -4.62 35.20 -1.95
C GLN A 90 -6.10 34.87 -1.80
N GLY A 91 -6.53 34.68 -0.58
CA GLY A 91 -7.91 34.42 -0.20
C GLY A 91 -8.30 32.95 -0.24
N THR A 92 -7.45 32.06 -0.75
CA THR A 92 -7.69 30.62 -0.73
C THR A 92 -7.27 30.00 0.61
N HIS A 93 -7.71 28.76 0.81
CA HIS A 93 -7.40 27.98 2.02
C HIS A 93 -6.60 26.74 1.64
N VAL A 94 -5.93 26.15 2.65
CA VAL A 94 -5.17 24.89 2.51
C VAL A 94 -5.71 23.84 3.45
N SER A 95 -5.95 22.64 2.91
CA SER A 95 -6.40 21.46 3.65
C SER A 95 -5.50 20.25 3.37
N GLY A 96 -5.61 19.20 4.18
CA GLY A 96 -4.96 17.93 3.89
C GLY A 96 -5.41 16.78 4.78
N GLY A 97 -5.31 15.57 4.24
CA GLY A 97 -5.59 14.32 4.94
C GLY A 97 -4.42 13.86 5.80
N VAL A 98 -4.35 14.28 7.05
CA VAL A 98 -3.18 14.13 7.94
C VAL A 98 -2.80 12.67 8.21
N SER A 99 -3.78 11.76 8.23
CA SER A 99 -3.53 10.33 8.48
C SER A 99 -2.63 9.67 7.44
N ASN A 100 -2.54 10.21 6.22
CA ASN A 100 -1.69 9.69 5.16
C ASN A 100 -0.20 9.77 5.52
N LEU A 101 0.21 10.86 6.22
CA LEU A 101 1.60 11.08 6.63
C LEU A 101 2.23 9.86 7.30
N SER A 102 1.47 9.23 8.18
CA SER A 102 1.93 8.15 9.06
C SER A 102 1.52 6.75 8.60
N PHE A 103 1.17 6.60 7.33
CA PHE A 103 0.73 5.31 6.79
C PHE A 103 1.76 4.18 7.00
N SER A 104 3.04 4.51 6.97
CA SER A 104 4.16 3.60 7.19
C SER A 104 4.16 2.95 8.59
N PHE A 105 3.49 3.58 9.56
CA PHE A 105 3.46 3.14 10.97
C PHE A 105 2.09 2.59 11.38
N ARG A 106 1.31 2.03 10.46
CA ARG A 106 0.06 1.34 10.79
C ARG A 106 0.32 0.27 11.87
N GLY A 107 -0.51 0.28 12.91
CA GLY A 107 -0.34 -0.60 14.09
C GLY A 107 0.27 0.11 15.30
N ASN A 108 1.05 1.19 15.12
CA ASN A 108 1.60 1.99 16.22
C ASN A 108 0.86 3.32 16.35
N ASN A 109 -0.27 3.32 17.05
CA ASN A 109 -1.13 4.49 17.15
C ASN A 109 -0.45 5.68 17.82
N PHE A 110 0.37 5.46 18.84
CA PHE A 110 1.05 6.56 19.55
C PHE A 110 2.03 7.31 18.66
N VAL A 111 2.90 6.60 17.93
CA VAL A 111 3.84 7.21 16.98
C VAL A 111 3.09 7.94 15.88
N ARG A 112 2.01 7.36 15.37
CA ARG A 112 1.18 7.99 14.34
C ARG A 112 0.56 9.30 14.82
N GLU A 113 -0.04 9.31 16.00
CA GLU A 113 -0.63 10.51 16.59
C GLU A 113 0.43 11.57 16.88
N ALA A 114 1.61 11.17 17.35
CA ALA A 114 2.73 12.09 17.57
C ALA A 114 3.23 12.71 16.25
N MET A 115 3.34 11.92 15.18
CA MET A 115 3.66 12.44 13.83
C MET A 115 2.61 13.47 13.37
N HIS A 116 1.33 13.18 13.58
CA HIS A 116 0.24 14.10 13.21
C HIS A 116 0.34 15.41 14.00
N ALA A 117 0.59 15.33 15.30
CA ALA A 117 0.71 16.51 16.16
C ALA A 117 1.87 17.41 15.75
N VAL A 118 3.06 16.83 15.47
CA VAL A 118 4.24 17.58 15.02
C VAL A 118 3.99 18.21 13.65
N PHE A 119 3.45 17.43 12.70
CA PHE A 119 3.16 17.95 11.37
C PHE A 119 2.16 19.09 11.39
N LEU A 120 1.04 18.93 12.10
CA LEU A 120 0.00 19.96 12.21
C LEU A 120 0.54 21.22 12.85
N TYR A 121 1.34 21.09 13.91
CA TYR A 121 1.94 22.25 14.58
C TYR A 121 2.74 23.11 13.61
N HIS A 122 3.57 22.52 12.76
CA HIS A 122 4.38 23.27 11.80
C HIS A 122 3.59 23.68 10.54
N ALA A 123 2.68 22.85 10.04
CA ALA A 123 1.90 23.15 8.85
C ALA A 123 0.92 24.32 9.07
N GLN A 124 0.31 24.41 10.26
CA GLN A 124 -0.55 25.55 10.60
C GLN A 124 0.22 26.87 10.61
N GLN A 125 1.45 26.90 11.12
CA GLN A 125 2.29 28.10 11.10
C GLN A 125 2.66 28.52 9.68
N LYS A 126 2.55 27.63 8.70
CA LYS A 126 2.85 27.85 7.30
C LYS A 126 1.61 27.97 6.41
N GLY A 127 0.42 28.18 7.00
CA GLY A 127 -0.79 28.53 6.27
C GLY A 127 -1.72 27.37 5.95
N MET A 128 -1.57 26.21 6.59
CA MET A 128 -2.58 25.16 6.55
C MET A 128 -3.76 25.54 7.47
N ASP A 129 -4.96 25.69 6.90
CA ASP A 129 -6.16 26.13 7.63
C ASP A 129 -6.99 24.96 8.15
N PHE A 130 -7.07 23.87 7.39
CA PHE A 130 -7.93 22.72 7.67
C PHE A 130 -7.14 21.42 7.67
N GLY A 131 -7.52 20.50 8.56
CA GLY A 131 -6.95 19.14 8.60
C GLY A 131 -8.03 18.10 8.73
N ILE A 132 -8.01 17.08 7.87
CA ILE A 132 -8.83 15.89 8.05
C ILE A 132 -8.08 14.98 9.02
N VAL A 133 -8.56 14.89 10.26
CA VAL A 133 -7.90 14.20 11.36
C VAL A 133 -8.83 13.22 12.05
N ASN A 134 -8.27 12.29 12.81
CA ASN A 134 -9.05 11.48 13.74
C ASN A 134 -9.42 12.33 14.99
N PRO A 135 -10.70 12.61 15.24
CA PRO A 135 -11.10 13.43 16.38
C PRO A 135 -10.84 12.76 17.74
N SER A 136 -10.56 11.46 17.76
CA SER A 136 -10.22 10.71 18.98
C SER A 136 -8.73 10.77 19.34
N SER A 137 -7.89 11.39 18.49
CA SER A 137 -6.47 11.58 18.79
C SER A 137 -6.29 12.43 20.02
N LYS A 138 -5.42 11.99 20.94
CA LYS A 138 -5.18 12.64 22.24
C LYS A 138 -3.79 13.24 22.38
N VAL A 139 -2.85 12.91 21.49
CA VAL A 139 -1.48 13.36 21.57
C VAL A 139 -1.37 14.79 21.08
N MET A 140 -0.92 15.68 21.94
CA MET A 140 -0.60 17.07 21.60
C MET A 140 0.92 17.24 21.42
N TYR A 141 1.34 18.23 20.63
CA TYR A 141 2.76 18.53 20.40
C TYR A 141 3.56 18.69 21.71
N ALA A 142 3.00 19.37 22.72
CA ALA A 142 3.62 19.59 24.01
C ALA A 142 3.75 18.33 24.89
N ASP A 143 2.98 17.28 24.59
CA ASP A 143 2.99 16.03 25.38
C ASP A 143 4.02 15.03 24.85
N ILE A 144 4.65 15.30 23.70
CA ILE A 144 5.60 14.39 23.07
C ILE A 144 6.93 14.44 23.83
N PRO A 145 7.47 13.26 24.25
CA PRO A 145 8.78 13.22 24.90
C PRO A 145 9.88 13.87 24.06
N PRO A 146 10.78 14.69 24.64
CA PRO A 146 11.75 15.49 23.89
C PRO A 146 12.62 14.71 22.90
N HIS A 147 13.04 13.50 23.27
CA HIS A 147 13.85 12.63 22.39
C HIS A 147 13.06 12.12 21.18
N LEU A 148 11.76 11.81 21.34
CA LEU A 148 10.88 11.42 20.22
C LEU A 148 10.54 12.65 19.38
N LEU A 149 10.25 13.78 20.01
CA LEU A 149 9.96 15.03 19.33
C LEU A 149 11.08 15.42 18.37
N GLN A 150 12.34 15.35 18.81
CA GLN A 150 13.48 15.64 17.95
C GLN A 150 13.58 14.71 16.73
N VAL A 151 13.36 13.40 16.93
CA VAL A 151 13.38 12.44 15.83
C VAL A 151 12.25 12.70 14.83
N LEU A 152 11.06 13.07 15.32
CA LEU A 152 9.91 13.41 14.48
C LEU A 152 10.14 14.71 13.71
N GLU A 153 10.69 15.74 14.36
CA GLU A 153 11.03 17.00 13.68
C GLU A 153 12.12 16.81 12.62
N ASP A 154 13.15 15.99 12.91
CA ASP A 154 14.18 15.68 11.93
C ASP A 154 13.58 14.97 10.70
N ALA A 155 12.68 14.01 10.89
CA ALA A 155 12.04 13.30 9.78
C ALA A 155 11.08 14.19 8.97
N ILE A 156 10.39 15.16 9.60
CA ILE A 156 9.37 16.00 8.95
C ILE A 156 9.97 17.26 8.34
N LEU A 157 10.90 17.93 9.05
CA LEU A 157 11.40 19.27 8.70
C LEU A 157 12.81 19.25 8.09
N ARG A 158 13.58 18.21 8.37
CA ARG A 158 14.97 18.04 7.92
C ARG A 158 15.13 16.66 7.27
N PRO A 159 14.35 16.38 6.20
CA PRO A 159 14.27 15.06 5.64
C PRO A 159 15.63 14.54 5.18
N SER A 160 15.91 13.31 5.56
CA SER A 160 17.04 12.53 5.09
C SER A 160 16.74 11.06 5.32
N HIS A 161 17.36 10.18 4.53
CA HIS A 161 17.19 8.75 4.71
C HIS A 161 17.55 8.30 6.14
N GLN A 162 18.60 8.88 6.73
CA GLN A 162 19.01 8.59 8.10
C GLN A 162 17.99 9.06 9.15
N ALA A 163 17.30 10.20 8.92
CA ALA A 163 16.21 10.65 9.81
C ALA A 163 15.02 9.71 9.77
N SER A 164 14.63 9.25 8.56
CA SER A 164 13.59 8.25 8.37
C SER A 164 13.92 6.92 9.04
N GLU A 165 15.16 6.43 8.91
CA GLU A 165 15.60 5.19 9.58
C GLU A 165 15.55 5.31 11.10
N ARG A 166 16.02 6.43 11.68
CA ARG A 166 15.93 6.67 13.14
C ARG A 166 14.49 6.68 13.64
N LEU A 167 13.57 7.25 12.87
CA LEU A 167 12.14 7.22 13.22
C LEU A 167 11.59 5.79 13.23
N VAL A 168 11.95 4.97 12.25
CA VAL A 168 11.55 3.56 12.18
C VAL A 168 12.12 2.76 13.37
N GLU A 169 13.38 2.97 13.71
CA GLU A 169 14.02 2.31 14.85
C GLU A 169 13.34 2.70 16.19
N MET A 170 13.08 3.99 16.38
CA MET A 170 12.37 4.49 17.56
C MET A 170 10.96 3.89 17.67
N ALA A 171 10.21 3.85 16.55
CA ALA A 171 8.87 3.27 16.53
C ALA A 171 8.88 1.77 16.87
N SER A 172 9.90 1.04 16.43
CA SER A 172 10.07 -0.39 16.73
C SER A 172 10.35 -0.63 18.21
N LEU A 173 11.27 0.14 18.80
CA LEU A 173 11.59 0.06 20.24
C LEU A 173 10.36 0.36 21.10
N MET A 174 9.54 1.35 20.71
CA MET A 174 8.32 1.68 21.44
C MET A 174 7.24 0.62 21.29
N ALA A 175 7.16 -0.07 20.17
CA ALA A 175 6.22 -1.18 19.97
C ALA A 175 6.60 -2.39 20.86
N GLU A 176 7.88 -2.68 20.99
CA GLU A 176 8.38 -3.76 21.87
C GLU A 176 8.10 -3.49 23.35
N GLN A 177 8.17 -2.24 23.81
CA GLN A 177 7.89 -1.85 25.19
C GLN A 177 6.40 -1.89 25.57
N ASN A 178 5.50 -1.81 24.62
CA ASN A 178 4.04 -1.82 24.83
C ASN A 178 3.41 -3.23 24.73
N ILE A 179 4.18 -4.29 24.60
CA ILE A 179 3.68 -5.67 24.67
C ILE A 179 3.38 -5.97 26.14
N PRO A 180 2.11 -6.33 26.52
CA PRO A 180 1.83 -6.79 27.89
C PRO A 180 2.70 -8.02 28.19
N VAL A 181 3.41 -7.98 29.31
CA VAL A 181 4.19 -9.12 29.83
C VAL A 181 3.20 -10.20 30.24
N GLY A 182 2.74 -11.01 29.29
CA GLY A 182 1.71 -12.02 29.54
C GLY A 182 1.70 -13.19 28.55
N GLU A 183 2.30 -13.03 27.38
CA GLU A 183 2.44 -14.12 26.41
C GLU A 183 3.87 -14.15 25.83
N SER A 184 4.83 -14.30 26.72
CA SER A 184 6.18 -14.72 26.33
C SER A 184 6.14 -16.21 26.07
N GLY A 185 5.69 -16.60 24.89
CA GLY A 185 6.18 -17.81 24.28
C GLY A 185 7.68 -17.68 24.21
N THR A 186 8.37 -18.51 24.97
CA THR A 186 9.82 -18.71 25.06
C THR A 186 10.56 -18.21 23.81
N GLN A 187 11.13 -17.00 23.91
CA GLN A 187 12.25 -16.65 23.07
C GLN A 187 13.40 -17.56 23.53
N ASN A 188 13.58 -18.65 22.81
CA ASN A 188 14.86 -19.33 22.81
C ASN A 188 15.86 -18.33 22.20
N VAL A 189 16.48 -17.54 23.05
CA VAL A 189 17.75 -16.88 22.77
C VAL A 189 18.76 -18.00 22.66
N CYS A 190 18.87 -18.66 21.52
CA CYS A 190 20.03 -19.45 21.18
C CYS A 190 21.24 -18.54 21.26
N SER A 191 22.19 -18.92 22.13
CA SER A 191 23.51 -18.30 22.15
C SER A 191 24.08 -18.33 20.72
N PRO A 192 24.90 -17.32 20.30
CA PRO A 192 25.39 -17.20 18.93
C PRO A 192 26.23 -18.37 18.41
N GLN A 193 26.47 -19.40 19.19
CA GLN A 193 27.32 -20.52 18.83
C GLN A 193 26.59 -21.79 18.35
N GLU A 194 25.23 -21.81 18.33
CA GLU A 194 24.45 -23.01 17.94
C GLU A 194 23.39 -22.72 16.87
N ALA A 195 23.32 -21.50 16.32
CA ALA A 195 22.33 -21.18 15.29
C ALA A 195 22.73 -21.82 13.94
N SER A 196 21.81 -22.56 13.33
CA SER A 196 22.05 -23.14 11.99
C SER A 196 22.18 -22.03 10.93
N VAL A 197 22.83 -22.33 9.80
CA VAL A 197 22.92 -21.40 8.66
C VAL A 197 21.52 -20.96 8.21
N GLU A 198 20.54 -21.86 8.29
CA GLU A 198 19.13 -21.57 7.98
C GLU A 198 18.53 -20.52 8.92
N ASP A 199 18.70 -20.70 10.24
CA ASP A 199 18.18 -19.78 11.24
C ASP A 199 18.82 -18.40 11.11
N LEU A 200 20.11 -18.35 10.79
CA LEU A 200 20.83 -17.10 10.53
C LEU A 200 20.33 -16.40 9.27
N LEU A 201 20.00 -17.12 8.19
CA LEU A 201 19.39 -16.56 6.98
C LEU A 201 17.99 -16.01 7.25
N VAL A 202 17.15 -16.77 7.96
CA VAL A 202 15.82 -16.33 8.39
C VAL A 202 15.90 -15.04 9.21
N GLU A 203 16.82 -14.99 10.18
CA GLU A 203 16.98 -13.83 11.06
C GLU A 203 17.54 -12.60 10.32
N LYS A 204 18.50 -12.79 9.41
CA LYS A 204 19.00 -11.69 8.56
C LYS A 204 17.90 -11.10 7.69
N LEU A 205 17.07 -11.96 7.08
CA LEU A 205 15.91 -11.50 6.33
C LEU A 205 14.91 -10.77 7.24
N ARG A 206 14.52 -11.37 8.36
CA ARG A 206 13.60 -10.74 9.31
C ARG A 206 14.05 -9.34 9.72
N LYS A 207 15.36 -9.15 9.93
CA LYS A 207 15.95 -7.85 10.30
C LYS A 207 16.28 -6.95 9.10
N GLY A 208 16.23 -7.46 7.88
CA GLY A 208 16.65 -6.73 6.69
C GLY A 208 18.14 -6.40 6.66
N ILE A 209 19.00 -7.30 7.16
CA ILE A 209 20.45 -7.08 7.26
C ILE A 209 21.16 -7.74 6.09
N SER A 210 21.75 -6.93 5.21
CA SER A 210 22.50 -7.39 4.04
C SER A 210 23.97 -7.71 4.35
N GLN A 211 24.52 -7.16 5.43
CA GLN A 211 25.93 -7.39 5.83
C GLN A 211 26.20 -8.84 6.15
N GLY A 212 27.20 -9.47 5.54
CA GLY A 212 27.54 -10.87 5.74
C GLY A 212 26.48 -11.86 5.19
N LEU A 213 25.60 -11.40 4.30
CA LEU A 213 24.61 -12.26 3.64
C LEU A 213 25.24 -13.17 2.61
N GLU A 214 26.21 -12.68 1.86
CA GLU A 214 26.91 -13.41 0.80
C GLU A 214 27.67 -14.61 1.36
N GLU A 215 28.40 -14.45 2.46
CA GLU A 215 29.11 -15.52 3.12
C GLU A 215 28.17 -16.62 3.63
N LEU A 216 27.04 -16.24 4.20
CA LEU A 216 26.02 -17.20 4.66
C LEU A 216 25.37 -17.96 3.50
N LEU A 217 25.11 -17.29 2.38
CA LEU A 217 24.57 -17.93 1.17
C LEU A 217 25.57 -18.91 0.56
N HIS A 218 26.87 -18.57 0.55
CA HIS A 218 27.91 -19.49 0.12
C HIS A 218 28.05 -20.72 1.04
N GLN A 219 27.86 -20.55 2.35
CA GLN A 219 27.80 -21.68 3.28
C GLN A 219 26.56 -22.54 3.03
N ALA A 220 25.39 -21.90 2.81
CA ALA A 220 24.18 -22.62 2.46
C ALA A 220 24.31 -23.44 1.16
N LEU A 221 24.97 -22.90 0.13
CA LEU A 221 25.23 -23.62 -1.12
C LEU A 221 26.05 -24.90 -0.95
N GLN A 222 26.82 -25.03 0.13
CA GLN A 222 27.53 -26.28 0.44
C GLN A 222 26.63 -27.35 1.07
N SER A 223 25.50 -26.93 1.67
CA SER A 223 24.60 -27.83 2.40
C SER A 223 23.33 -28.17 1.59
N TYR A 224 22.97 -27.36 0.60
CA TYR A 224 21.79 -27.56 -0.22
C TYR A 224 22.15 -28.12 -1.60
N PRO A 225 21.42 -29.15 -2.08
CA PRO A 225 21.65 -29.76 -3.40
C PRO A 225 21.47 -28.78 -4.57
N LYS A 226 20.51 -27.87 -4.41
CA LYS A 226 20.18 -26.85 -5.43
C LYS A 226 20.10 -25.47 -4.80
N ALA A 227 20.58 -24.46 -5.52
CA ALA A 227 20.49 -23.06 -5.08
C ALA A 227 19.05 -22.58 -4.94
N VAL A 228 18.10 -23.13 -5.70
CA VAL A 228 16.66 -22.86 -5.58
C VAL A 228 16.11 -23.29 -4.23
N ASP A 229 16.61 -24.42 -3.67
CA ASP A 229 16.13 -24.93 -2.37
C ASP A 229 16.44 -23.95 -1.22
N ILE A 230 17.49 -23.11 -1.35
CA ILE A 230 17.80 -22.05 -0.37
C ILE A 230 16.74 -20.94 -0.45
N ILE A 231 16.26 -20.62 -1.66
CA ILE A 231 15.18 -19.63 -1.85
C ILE A 231 13.89 -20.17 -1.27
N GLU A 232 13.46 -21.36 -1.69
CA GLU A 232 12.19 -21.98 -1.28
C GLU A 232 12.17 -22.41 0.20
N GLY A 233 13.33 -22.67 0.79
CA GLY A 233 13.50 -23.04 2.19
C GLY A 233 13.68 -21.82 3.11
N PRO A 234 14.91 -21.54 3.56
CA PRO A 234 15.16 -20.54 4.61
C PRO A 234 14.78 -19.10 4.18
N LEU A 235 14.99 -18.70 2.93
CA LEU A 235 14.67 -17.34 2.49
C LEU A 235 13.14 -17.11 2.45
N MET A 236 12.38 -18.06 1.91
CA MET A 236 10.91 -17.97 1.93
C MET A 236 10.33 -18.09 3.35
N LYS A 237 10.92 -18.92 4.21
CA LYS A 237 10.54 -19.00 5.63
C LYS A 237 10.70 -17.64 6.32
N GLY A 238 11.80 -16.93 6.04
CA GLY A 238 12.03 -15.57 6.53
C GLY A 238 11.00 -14.56 6.01
N MET A 239 10.69 -14.59 4.72
CA MET A 239 9.67 -13.72 4.12
C MET A 239 8.27 -13.98 4.68
N ASN A 240 7.89 -15.25 4.86
CA ASN A 240 6.60 -15.60 5.45
C ASN A 240 6.47 -15.08 6.89
N LEU A 241 7.54 -15.18 7.69
CA LEU A 241 7.59 -14.64 9.05
C LEU A 241 7.42 -13.11 9.03
N VAL A 242 8.10 -12.40 8.11
CA VAL A 242 7.96 -10.96 7.93
C VAL A 242 6.52 -10.58 7.56
N GLY A 243 5.91 -11.33 6.65
CA GLY A 243 4.51 -11.13 6.25
C GLY A 243 3.53 -11.33 7.40
N GLN A 244 3.75 -12.35 8.23
CA GLN A 244 2.97 -12.59 9.44
C GLN A 244 3.12 -11.44 10.43
N LEU A 245 4.34 -11.02 10.76
CA LEU A 245 4.62 -9.92 11.70
C LEU A 245 4.04 -8.60 11.20
N PHE A 246 4.09 -8.34 9.89
CA PHE A 246 3.46 -7.17 9.27
C PHE A 246 1.92 -7.24 9.38
N GLY A 247 1.33 -8.39 9.08
CA GLY A 247 -0.12 -8.60 9.21
C GLY A 247 -0.63 -8.47 10.65
N GLU A 248 0.18 -8.86 11.65
CA GLU A 248 -0.09 -8.71 13.08
C GLU A 248 0.18 -7.28 13.61
N GLY A 249 0.69 -6.36 12.77
CA GLY A 249 1.06 -5.00 13.18
C GLY A 249 2.34 -4.92 14.04
N LYS A 250 3.12 -6.00 14.11
CA LYS A 250 4.39 -6.09 14.85
C LYS A 250 5.60 -5.65 14.02
N MET A 251 5.43 -5.45 12.73
CA MET A 251 6.44 -4.98 11.80
C MET A 251 5.86 -3.86 10.94
N PHE A 252 6.67 -2.85 10.61
CA PHE A 252 6.23 -1.68 9.85
C PHE A 252 6.67 -1.78 8.38
N LEU A 253 5.97 -1.05 7.50
CA LEU A 253 6.23 -1.04 6.07
C LEU A 253 7.72 -0.83 5.70
N PRO A 254 8.48 0.11 6.30
CA PRO A 254 9.89 0.29 5.99
C PRO A 254 10.74 -0.95 6.25
N GLN A 255 10.42 -1.70 7.31
CA GLN A 255 11.11 -2.94 7.64
C GLN A 255 10.83 -4.01 6.58
N VAL A 256 9.59 -4.10 6.09
CA VAL A 256 9.21 -5.01 4.98
C VAL A 256 9.97 -4.64 3.70
N VAL A 257 10.06 -3.35 3.36
CA VAL A 257 10.83 -2.86 2.20
C VAL A 257 12.32 -3.20 2.35
N LYS A 258 12.89 -3.01 3.53
CA LYS A 258 14.29 -3.38 3.83
C LYS A 258 14.52 -4.88 3.68
N THR A 259 13.61 -5.71 4.21
CA THR A 259 13.64 -7.18 4.03
C THR A 259 13.53 -7.58 2.56
N ALA A 260 12.64 -6.96 1.79
CA ALA A 260 12.48 -7.24 0.38
C ALA A 260 13.76 -6.90 -0.43
N ARG A 261 14.44 -5.80 -0.08
CA ARG A 261 15.76 -5.48 -0.67
C ARG A 261 16.81 -6.55 -0.34
N THR A 262 16.86 -7.01 0.92
CA THR A 262 17.77 -8.08 1.35
C THR A 262 17.46 -9.39 0.61
N MET A 263 16.18 -9.73 0.43
CA MET A 263 15.77 -10.90 -0.37
C MET A 263 16.20 -10.76 -1.83
N LYS A 264 15.97 -9.60 -2.45
CA LYS A 264 16.41 -9.33 -3.84
C LYS A 264 17.92 -9.49 -3.98
N GLN A 265 18.70 -9.02 -3.02
CA GLN A 265 20.15 -9.21 -3.00
C GLN A 265 20.54 -10.68 -2.87
N ALA A 266 19.88 -11.43 -1.98
CA ALA A 266 20.10 -12.87 -1.83
C ALA A 266 19.83 -13.63 -3.13
N VAL A 267 18.69 -13.35 -3.79
CA VAL A 267 18.35 -13.93 -5.09
C VAL A 267 19.38 -13.58 -6.15
N SER A 268 19.83 -12.32 -6.21
CA SER A 268 20.87 -11.88 -7.15
C SER A 268 22.20 -12.61 -6.96
N ILE A 269 22.60 -12.90 -5.71
CA ILE A 269 23.82 -13.68 -5.39
C ILE A 269 23.64 -15.14 -5.82
N LEU A 270 22.43 -15.73 -5.61
CA LEU A 270 22.17 -17.12 -5.97
C LEU A 270 21.92 -17.34 -7.47
N GLN A 271 21.55 -16.30 -8.21
CA GLN A 271 21.15 -16.40 -9.62
C GLN A 271 22.20 -17.07 -10.52
N PRO A 272 23.50 -16.76 -10.45
CA PRO A 272 24.51 -17.46 -11.26
C PRO A 272 24.57 -18.98 -11.01
N TYR A 273 24.34 -19.38 -9.76
CA TYR A 273 24.34 -20.80 -9.38
C TYR A 273 23.06 -21.49 -9.87
N ILE A 274 21.92 -20.81 -9.84
CA ILE A 274 20.66 -21.29 -10.38
C ILE A 274 20.77 -21.47 -11.90
N GLU A 275 21.35 -20.50 -12.61
CA GLU A 275 21.54 -20.56 -14.06
C GLU A 275 22.52 -21.67 -14.46
N ALA A 276 23.60 -21.87 -13.71
CA ALA A 276 24.54 -22.97 -13.91
C ALA A 276 23.89 -24.35 -13.70
N GLN A 277 22.95 -24.46 -12.76
CA GLN A 277 22.19 -25.69 -12.49
C GLN A 277 20.98 -25.88 -13.43
N ARG A 278 20.56 -24.81 -14.16
CA ARG A 278 19.45 -24.80 -15.12
C ARG A 278 19.77 -25.34 -16.49
N ALA A 279 20.98 -25.77 -16.77
CA ALA A 279 21.36 -26.29 -18.10
C ALA A 279 20.43 -27.40 -18.63
N ASP A 280 19.49 -27.90 -17.82
CA ASP A 280 18.51 -28.92 -18.16
C ASP A 280 17.02 -28.61 -17.90
N SER A 281 16.62 -27.38 -17.44
CA SER A 281 15.19 -27.09 -17.27
C SER A 281 14.85 -25.58 -17.35
N HIS A 282 14.18 -25.19 -18.43
CA HIS A 282 13.48 -23.91 -18.55
C HIS A 282 12.27 -23.90 -17.60
N SER A 283 12.34 -23.17 -16.48
CA SER A 283 11.15 -22.71 -15.77
C SER A 283 11.38 -21.33 -15.18
N SER A 284 10.91 -20.28 -15.87
CA SER A 284 10.59 -19.00 -15.23
C SER A 284 9.38 -19.23 -14.30
N SER A 285 9.37 -18.63 -13.12
CA SER A 285 8.27 -18.78 -12.15
C SER A 285 6.94 -18.19 -12.62
N GLY A 286 6.88 -17.61 -13.83
CA GLY A 286 5.70 -17.02 -14.44
C GLY A 286 5.76 -15.50 -14.55
N LYS A 287 4.91 -14.94 -15.42
CA LYS A 287 4.77 -13.49 -15.68
C LYS A 287 3.54 -12.94 -14.97
N VAL A 288 3.72 -11.87 -14.20
CA VAL A 288 2.63 -11.19 -13.50
C VAL A 288 2.48 -9.77 -14.04
N LEU A 289 1.29 -9.45 -14.53
CA LEU A 289 0.92 -8.10 -14.97
C LEU A 289 0.21 -7.37 -13.83
N LEU A 290 0.77 -6.26 -13.35
CA LEU A 290 0.18 -5.45 -12.28
C LEU A 290 -0.32 -4.11 -12.79
N ALA A 291 -1.45 -3.65 -12.24
CA ALA A 291 -1.97 -2.31 -12.52
C ALA A 291 -2.81 -1.79 -11.35
N THR A 292 -2.72 -0.48 -11.08
CA THR A 292 -3.77 0.23 -10.33
C THR A 292 -4.85 0.66 -11.32
N VAL A 293 -6.11 0.30 -11.02
CA VAL A 293 -7.23 0.49 -11.94
C VAL A 293 -7.50 1.97 -12.23
N LYS A 294 -8.22 2.23 -13.32
CA LYS A 294 -8.60 3.57 -13.78
C LYS A 294 -9.22 4.42 -12.68
N GLY A 295 -8.78 5.68 -12.59
CA GLY A 295 -9.27 6.65 -11.61
C GLY A 295 -8.68 6.49 -10.21
N ASP A 296 -7.78 5.54 -10.00
CA ASP A 296 -7.08 5.34 -8.73
C ASP A 296 -5.57 5.58 -8.91
N VAL A 297 -4.99 6.37 -8.02
CA VAL A 297 -3.59 6.81 -8.07
C VAL A 297 -2.73 6.18 -6.98
N HIS A 298 -3.33 5.37 -6.12
CA HIS A 298 -2.64 4.79 -4.97
C HIS A 298 -1.79 3.60 -5.42
N ASP A 299 -0.48 3.75 -5.38
CA ASP A 299 0.50 2.79 -5.89
C ASP A 299 1.31 2.06 -4.82
N ILE A 300 1.40 2.60 -3.58
CA ILE A 300 2.27 2.06 -2.52
C ILE A 300 2.01 0.56 -2.30
N GLY A 301 0.75 0.16 -2.15
CA GLY A 301 0.38 -1.24 -1.95
C GLY A 301 0.77 -2.12 -3.13
N LYS A 302 0.53 -1.67 -4.36
CA LYS A 302 0.89 -2.36 -5.60
C LYS A 302 2.41 -2.50 -5.74
N ASN A 303 3.16 -1.43 -5.44
CA ASN A 303 4.62 -1.45 -5.53
C ASN A 303 5.24 -2.46 -4.55
N ILE A 304 4.69 -2.58 -3.35
CA ILE A 304 5.11 -3.61 -2.39
C ILE A 304 4.83 -5.01 -2.94
N VAL A 305 3.64 -5.25 -3.49
CA VAL A 305 3.28 -6.53 -4.12
C VAL A 305 4.24 -6.84 -5.27
N SER A 306 4.55 -5.85 -6.11
CA SER A 306 5.51 -5.98 -7.22
C SER A 306 6.88 -6.43 -6.72
N VAL A 307 7.42 -5.77 -5.69
CA VAL A 307 8.73 -6.11 -5.11
C VAL A 307 8.72 -7.53 -4.52
N VAL A 308 7.68 -7.88 -3.76
CA VAL A 308 7.58 -9.20 -3.13
C VAL A 308 7.44 -10.31 -4.18
N LEU A 309 6.63 -10.13 -5.22
CA LEU A 309 6.51 -11.09 -6.33
C LEU A 309 7.83 -11.26 -7.08
N ALA A 310 8.51 -10.15 -7.40
CA ALA A 310 9.83 -10.21 -8.05
C ALA A 310 10.87 -10.93 -7.20
N CYS A 311 10.85 -10.75 -5.88
CA CYS A 311 11.69 -11.49 -4.94
C CYS A 311 11.38 -12.99 -4.90
N ASN A 312 10.16 -13.39 -5.26
CA ASN A 312 9.74 -14.79 -5.38
C ASN A 312 9.96 -15.36 -6.81
N GLY A 313 10.73 -14.69 -7.64
CA GLY A 313 11.15 -15.20 -8.95
C GLY A 313 10.15 -14.98 -10.07
N PHE A 314 9.10 -14.19 -9.86
CA PHE A 314 8.16 -13.79 -10.92
C PHE A 314 8.73 -12.65 -11.77
N GLU A 315 8.48 -12.70 -13.08
CA GLU A 315 8.67 -11.54 -13.95
C GLU A 315 7.49 -10.60 -13.79
N VAL A 316 7.67 -9.46 -13.12
CA VAL A 316 6.59 -8.51 -12.86
C VAL A 316 6.64 -7.36 -13.86
N ILE A 317 5.53 -7.18 -14.58
CA ILE A 317 5.29 -6.07 -15.49
C ILE A 317 4.27 -5.14 -14.84
N ASP A 318 4.71 -3.97 -14.42
CA ASP A 318 3.86 -2.97 -13.76
C ASP A 318 3.45 -1.88 -14.75
N LEU A 319 2.14 -1.70 -14.94
CA LEU A 319 1.56 -0.68 -15.81
C LEU A 319 1.39 0.68 -15.12
N GLY A 320 1.71 0.78 -13.83
CA GLY A 320 1.55 2.02 -13.08
C GLY A 320 0.13 2.21 -12.52
N VAL A 321 -0.30 3.46 -12.48
CA VAL A 321 -1.58 3.89 -11.88
C VAL A 321 -2.56 4.40 -12.94
N MET A 322 -3.84 4.53 -12.55
CA MET A 322 -4.93 5.03 -13.42
C MET A 322 -5.03 4.28 -14.76
N VAL A 323 -4.71 2.99 -14.79
CA VAL A 323 -4.63 2.19 -16.01
C VAL A 323 -6.04 1.91 -16.55
N PRO A 324 -6.36 2.38 -17.78
CA PRO A 324 -7.62 2.05 -18.43
C PRO A 324 -7.70 0.56 -18.78
N GLU A 325 -8.92 0.02 -18.82
CA GLU A 325 -9.17 -1.39 -19.09
C GLU A 325 -8.71 -1.88 -20.48
N ASP A 326 -8.76 -0.98 -21.48
CA ASP A 326 -8.29 -1.26 -22.84
C ASP A 326 -6.75 -1.34 -22.93
N VAL A 327 -6.03 -0.50 -22.20
CA VAL A 327 -4.57 -0.51 -22.10
C VAL A 327 -4.10 -1.79 -21.41
N LEU A 328 -4.74 -2.17 -20.30
CA LEU A 328 -4.45 -3.40 -19.59
C LEU A 328 -4.70 -4.63 -20.50
N LEU A 329 -5.84 -4.65 -21.21
CA LEU A 329 -6.17 -5.73 -22.13
C LEU A 329 -5.17 -5.84 -23.30
N ALA A 330 -4.78 -4.69 -23.89
CA ALA A 330 -3.82 -4.67 -24.99
C ALA A 330 -2.47 -5.26 -24.52
N LYS A 331 -2.01 -4.86 -23.33
CA LYS A 331 -0.77 -5.38 -22.77
C LYS A 331 -0.87 -6.84 -22.35
N ALA A 332 -1.99 -7.27 -21.79
CA ALA A 332 -2.22 -8.69 -21.49
C ALA A 332 -2.18 -9.60 -22.74
N LYS A 333 -2.69 -9.11 -23.87
CA LYS A 333 -2.61 -9.83 -25.16
C LYS A 333 -1.19 -9.84 -25.75
N GLU A 334 -0.40 -8.80 -25.49
CA GLU A 334 0.98 -8.70 -25.97
C GLU A 334 1.92 -9.65 -25.23
N ILE A 335 1.86 -9.64 -23.89
CA ILE A 335 2.85 -10.33 -23.05
C ILE A 335 2.43 -11.74 -22.61
N HIS A 336 1.13 -12.09 -22.77
CA HIS A 336 0.54 -13.33 -22.29
C HIS A 336 0.93 -13.62 -20.83
N PRO A 337 0.45 -12.80 -19.85
CA PRO A 337 0.79 -13.02 -18.46
C PRO A 337 0.15 -14.29 -17.93
N ASP A 338 0.79 -14.92 -16.96
CA ASP A 338 0.26 -16.08 -16.24
C ASP A 338 -0.70 -15.64 -15.12
N ILE A 339 -0.53 -14.43 -14.58
CA ILE A 339 -1.39 -13.84 -13.55
C ILE A 339 -1.60 -12.36 -13.87
N ILE A 340 -2.79 -11.83 -13.63
CA ILE A 340 -3.09 -10.39 -13.68
C ILE A 340 -3.44 -9.93 -12.27
N GLY A 341 -2.80 -8.86 -11.78
CA GLY A 341 -3.06 -8.26 -10.47
C GLY A 341 -3.62 -6.85 -10.57
N LEU A 342 -4.73 -6.60 -9.89
CA LEU A 342 -5.40 -5.30 -9.82
C LEU A 342 -5.32 -4.73 -8.42
N SER A 343 -4.90 -3.46 -8.34
CA SER A 343 -4.88 -2.69 -7.10
C SER A 343 -5.91 -1.56 -7.13
N GLY A 344 -6.52 -1.27 -5.98
CA GLY A 344 -7.41 -0.14 -5.81
C GLY A 344 -7.65 0.19 -4.33
N LEU A 345 -7.69 1.48 -4.00
CA LEU A 345 -7.82 1.96 -2.64
C LEU A 345 -9.13 2.70 -2.39
N ILE A 346 -9.76 3.25 -3.41
CA ILE A 346 -11.00 4.04 -3.31
C ILE A 346 -12.22 3.23 -3.73
N THR A 347 -13.39 3.60 -3.25
CA THR A 347 -14.63 2.86 -3.56
C THR A 347 -14.93 2.74 -5.07
N PRO A 348 -14.71 3.76 -5.91
CA PRO A 348 -14.89 3.64 -7.36
C PRO A 348 -14.04 2.56 -8.02
N SER A 349 -12.85 2.26 -7.47
CA SER A 349 -11.93 1.24 -7.99
C SER A 349 -12.58 -0.15 -8.02
N LEU A 350 -13.51 -0.43 -7.10
CA LEU A 350 -14.25 -1.69 -7.06
C LEU A 350 -15.08 -1.90 -8.35
N THR A 351 -15.67 -0.84 -8.88
CA THR A 351 -16.44 -0.90 -10.13
C THR A 351 -15.52 -1.09 -11.33
N GLU A 352 -14.36 -0.44 -11.34
CA GLU A 352 -13.36 -0.61 -12.40
C GLU A 352 -12.78 -2.03 -12.41
N MET A 353 -12.55 -2.65 -11.25
CA MET A 353 -12.13 -4.06 -11.18
C MET A 353 -13.16 -5.00 -11.81
N ILE A 354 -14.46 -4.76 -11.61
CA ILE A 354 -15.54 -5.53 -12.27
C ILE A 354 -15.49 -5.33 -13.79
N ARG A 355 -15.27 -4.11 -14.28
CA ARG A 355 -15.16 -3.82 -15.72
C ARG A 355 -13.96 -4.53 -16.35
N VAL A 356 -12.81 -4.51 -15.67
CA VAL A 356 -11.62 -5.25 -16.12
C VAL A 356 -11.92 -6.74 -16.21
N ALA A 357 -12.55 -7.35 -15.20
CA ALA A 357 -12.96 -8.75 -15.22
C ALA A 357 -13.86 -9.07 -16.43
N GLN A 358 -14.87 -8.24 -16.70
CA GLN A 358 -15.80 -8.39 -17.84
C GLN A 358 -15.10 -8.26 -19.20
N ILE A 359 -14.12 -7.38 -19.34
CA ILE A 359 -13.38 -7.20 -20.58
C ILE A 359 -12.42 -8.36 -20.86
N LEU A 360 -11.76 -8.87 -19.81
CA LEU A 360 -10.93 -10.07 -19.90
C LEU A 360 -11.78 -11.29 -20.31
N GLU A 361 -12.94 -11.47 -19.70
CA GLU A 361 -13.91 -12.53 -20.08
C GLU A 361 -14.31 -12.45 -21.55
N LYS A 362 -14.76 -11.28 -22.01
CA LYS A 362 -15.14 -11.06 -23.41
C LYS A 362 -14.00 -11.32 -24.38
N SER A 363 -12.77 -11.21 -23.94
CA SER A 363 -11.57 -11.41 -24.75
C SER A 363 -11.02 -12.83 -24.70
N GLY A 364 -11.67 -13.74 -23.97
CA GLY A 364 -11.26 -15.12 -23.83
C GLY A 364 -9.98 -15.33 -23.00
N ILE A 365 -9.60 -14.34 -22.18
CA ILE A 365 -8.50 -14.46 -21.24
C ILE A 365 -9.06 -15.04 -19.94
N SER A 366 -8.47 -16.15 -19.45
CA SER A 366 -8.93 -16.89 -18.26
C SER A 366 -7.85 -17.12 -17.20
N VAL A 367 -6.74 -16.36 -17.27
CA VAL A 367 -5.65 -16.45 -16.29
C VAL A 367 -6.11 -16.02 -14.90
N PRO A 368 -5.49 -16.48 -13.81
CA PRO A 368 -5.81 -16.02 -12.47
C PRO A 368 -5.78 -14.49 -12.34
N LEU A 369 -6.85 -13.92 -11.79
CA LEU A 369 -7.02 -12.49 -11.54
C LEU A 369 -6.89 -12.23 -10.05
N MET A 370 -5.79 -11.61 -9.61
CA MET A 370 -5.59 -11.20 -8.23
C MET A 370 -6.14 -9.80 -8.01
N VAL A 371 -6.87 -9.60 -6.92
CA VAL A 371 -7.42 -8.28 -6.53
C VAL A 371 -7.01 -7.94 -5.12
N GLY A 372 -6.47 -6.74 -4.93
CA GLY A 372 -5.99 -6.24 -3.65
C GLY A 372 -6.21 -4.75 -3.46
N GLY A 373 -5.99 -4.29 -2.24
CA GLY A 373 -6.15 -2.90 -1.83
C GLY A 373 -7.16 -2.75 -0.70
N ALA A 374 -7.11 -1.60 0.02
CA ALA A 374 -7.79 -1.42 1.29
C ALA A 374 -9.33 -1.46 1.20
N THR A 375 -9.92 -1.16 0.05
CA THR A 375 -11.38 -1.23 -0.18
C THR A 375 -11.84 -2.60 -0.64
N THR A 376 -10.94 -3.46 -1.07
CA THR A 376 -11.30 -4.82 -1.51
C THR A 376 -11.59 -5.72 -0.31
N SER A 377 -12.46 -6.70 -0.52
CA SER A 377 -12.77 -7.70 0.51
C SER A 377 -13.09 -9.06 -0.13
N PRO A 378 -12.93 -10.17 0.61
CA PRO A 378 -13.32 -11.51 0.12
C PRO A 378 -14.77 -11.53 -0.33
N LEU A 379 -15.65 -10.88 0.44
CA LEU A 379 -17.08 -10.85 0.17
C LEU A 379 -17.41 -10.10 -1.12
N HIS A 380 -16.85 -8.90 -1.32
CA HIS A 380 -17.05 -8.14 -2.57
C HIS A 380 -16.49 -8.90 -3.77
N THR A 381 -15.32 -9.51 -3.63
CA THR A 381 -14.71 -10.34 -4.67
C THR A 381 -15.61 -11.51 -5.04
N ALA A 382 -16.13 -12.25 -4.06
CA ALA A 382 -17.02 -13.38 -4.29
C ALA A 382 -18.37 -12.98 -4.92
N LEU A 383 -18.95 -11.84 -4.52
CA LEU A 383 -20.29 -11.42 -4.95
C LEU A 383 -20.31 -10.65 -6.28
N LYS A 384 -19.25 -9.91 -6.60
CA LYS A 384 -19.29 -8.93 -7.69
C LYS A 384 -18.24 -9.15 -8.77
N ILE A 385 -16.99 -9.51 -8.41
CA ILE A 385 -15.91 -9.63 -9.38
C ILE A 385 -15.87 -11.06 -9.94
N ALA A 386 -15.85 -12.08 -9.08
CA ALA A 386 -15.78 -13.48 -9.50
C ALA A 386 -16.94 -13.93 -10.42
N PRO A 387 -18.19 -13.49 -10.25
CA PRO A 387 -19.26 -13.83 -11.19
C PRO A 387 -19.11 -13.21 -12.58
N ALA A 388 -18.26 -12.20 -12.74
CA ALA A 388 -18.02 -11.50 -14.00
C ALA A 388 -16.85 -12.08 -14.81
N TYR A 389 -16.21 -13.14 -14.30
CA TYR A 389 -15.01 -13.74 -14.89
C TYR A 389 -14.95 -15.25 -14.69
N SER A 390 -14.68 -16.01 -15.76
CA SER A 390 -14.63 -17.49 -15.72
C SER A 390 -13.34 -18.03 -15.10
N GLY A 391 -12.25 -17.26 -15.18
CA GLY A 391 -10.98 -17.58 -14.55
C GLY A 391 -11.02 -17.41 -13.01
N PRO A 392 -10.02 -17.93 -12.28
CA PRO A 392 -9.94 -17.78 -10.84
C PRO A 392 -9.76 -16.30 -10.42
N VAL A 393 -10.61 -15.80 -9.52
CA VAL A 393 -10.47 -14.44 -8.95
C VAL A 393 -10.04 -14.56 -7.50
N ILE A 394 -8.82 -14.11 -7.21
CA ILE A 394 -8.14 -14.29 -5.94
C ILE A 394 -8.11 -12.96 -5.20
N TRP A 395 -8.73 -12.87 -4.03
CA TRP A 395 -8.54 -11.74 -3.15
C TRP A 395 -7.27 -11.92 -2.32
N THR A 396 -6.46 -10.86 -2.23
CA THR A 396 -5.25 -10.84 -1.42
C THR A 396 -5.26 -9.67 -0.44
N LYS A 397 -5.04 -9.98 0.83
CA LYS A 397 -5.05 -8.99 1.91
C LYS A 397 -3.79 -8.12 1.88
N ASP A 398 -2.65 -8.74 1.60
CA ASP A 398 -1.33 -8.14 1.64
C ASP A 398 -0.37 -8.80 0.62
N ALA A 399 0.83 -8.24 0.51
CA ALA A 399 1.83 -8.67 -0.45
C ALA A 399 2.35 -10.08 -0.22
N SER A 400 2.44 -10.51 1.04
CA SER A 400 2.89 -11.87 1.38
C SER A 400 1.88 -12.91 0.93
N GLN A 401 0.60 -12.64 1.17
CA GLN A 401 -0.48 -13.49 0.67
C GLN A 401 -0.52 -13.51 -0.86
N ALA A 402 -0.27 -12.36 -1.51
CA ALA A 402 -0.21 -12.29 -2.97
C ALA A 402 0.88 -13.22 -3.55
N ALA A 403 2.08 -13.20 -2.97
CA ALA A 403 3.17 -14.07 -3.41
C ALA A 403 2.88 -15.55 -3.15
N LEU A 404 2.33 -15.89 -1.98
CA LEU A 404 1.95 -17.25 -1.63
C LEU A 404 0.90 -17.82 -2.60
N MET A 405 -0.14 -17.02 -2.89
CA MET A 405 -1.19 -17.42 -3.81
C MET A 405 -0.67 -17.53 -5.26
N ALA A 406 0.17 -16.57 -5.71
CA ALA A 406 0.80 -16.64 -7.01
C ALA A 406 1.60 -17.95 -7.18
N ALA A 407 2.45 -18.30 -6.20
CA ALA A 407 3.23 -19.52 -6.23
C ALA A 407 2.32 -20.78 -6.24
N ARG A 408 1.24 -20.78 -5.46
CA ARG A 408 0.29 -21.92 -5.40
C ARG A 408 -0.45 -22.13 -6.72
N PHE A 409 -0.94 -21.05 -7.35
CA PHE A 409 -1.66 -21.13 -8.62
C PHE A 409 -0.75 -21.40 -9.82
N MET A 410 0.54 -21.11 -9.73
CA MET A 410 1.54 -21.41 -10.75
C MET A 410 2.15 -22.81 -10.63
N ASN A 411 1.93 -23.49 -9.51
CA ASN A 411 2.40 -24.84 -9.32
C ASN A 411 1.41 -25.85 -9.96
N PRO A 412 1.78 -26.58 -11.05
CA PRO A 412 0.86 -27.50 -11.73
C PRO A 412 0.28 -28.60 -10.83
N ALA A 413 0.99 -28.98 -9.76
CA ALA A 413 0.52 -30.00 -8.83
C ALA A 413 -0.53 -29.49 -7.84
N LEU A 414 -0.63 -28.16 -7.62
CA LEU A 414 -1.50 -27.55 -6.63
C LEU A 414 -2.58 -26.65 -7.24
N ALA A 415 -2.44 -26.28 -8.50
CA ALA A 415 -3.32 -25.31 -9.17
C ALA A 415 -4.79 -25.73 -9.18
N ASP A 416 -5.09 -26.97 -9.55
CA ASP A 416 -6.47 -27.47 -9.63
C ASP A 416 -7.13 -27.50 -8.25
N GLU A 417 -6.42 -27.96 -7.22
CA GLU A 417 -6.89 -27.96 -5.85
C GLU A 417 -7.12 -26.53 -5.33
N ALA A 418 -6.21 -25.62 -5.64
CA ALA A 418 -6.33 -24.20 -5.26
C ALA A 418 -7.54 -23.53 -5.90
N VAL A 419 -7.85 -23.84 -7.17
CA VAL A 419 -9.03 -23.31 -7.86
C VAL A 419 -10.31 -23.85 -7.23
N GLU A 420 -10.36 -25.14 -6.92
CA GLU A 420 -11.55 -25.76 -6.31
C GLU A 420 -11.81 -25.19 -4.90
N GLU A 421 -10.79 -25.13 -4.06
CA GLU A 421 -10.88 -24.52 -2.72
C GLU A 421 -11.35 -23.06 -2.80
N LEU A 422 -10.81 -22.28 -3.74
CA LEU A 422 -11.20 -20.90 -3.95
C LEU A 422 -12.69 -20.78 -4.31
N ARG A 423 -13.18 -21.63 -5.22
CA ARG A 423 -14.59 -21.64 -5.63
C ARG A 423 -15.52 -22.03 -4.48
N GLN A 424 -15.15 -23.03 -3.69
CA GLN A 424 -15.92 -23.46 -2.53
C GLN A 424 -16.01 -22.35 -1.46
N ASN A 425 -14.90 -21.69 -1.18
CA ASN A 425 -14.86 -20.56 -0.25
C ASN A 425 -15.72 -19.39 -0.73
N GLN A 426 -15.68 -19.04 -2.01
CA GLN A 426 -16.50 -17.99 -2.59
C GLN A 426 -17.99 -18.34 -2.56
N GLU A 427 -18.35 -19.59 -2.83
CA GLU A 427 -19.74 -20.06 -2.75
C GLU A 427 -20.28 -20.03 -1.31
N CYS A 428 -19.47 -20.44 -0.34
CA CYS A 428 -19.81 -20.33 1.07
C CYS A 428 -20.11 -18.85 1.47
N LEU A 429 -19.27 -17.91 1.02
CA LEU A 429 -19.49 -16.48 1.25
C LEU A 429 -20.78 -15.97 0.59
N ARG A 430 -21.11 -16.43 -0.62
CA ARG A 430 -22.38 -16.07 -1.29
C ARG A 430 -23.59 -16.56 -0.52
N GLN A 431 -23.54 -17.79 -0.05
CA GLN A 431 -24.65 -18.40 0.72
C GLN A 431 -24.88 -17.71 2.05
N GLN A 432 -23.85 -17.25 2.75
CA GLN A 432 -23.99 -16.49 3.99
C GLN A 432 -24.75 -15.17 3.81
N VAL A 433 -24.64 -14.55 2.64
CA VAL A 433 -25.33 -13.28 2.33
C VAL A 433 -26.72 -13.51 1.75
N ALA A 434 -26.95 -14.65 1.11
CA ALA A 434 -28.24 -15.03 0.55
C ALA A 434 -29.31 -15.32 1.63
N THR A 435 -28.92 -15.46 2.90
CA THR A 435 -29.87 -15.56 4.01
C THR A 435 -30.60 -14.21 4.15
N PRO A 436 -31.93 -14.15 3.97
CA PRO A 436 -32.66 -12.88 4.01
C PRO A 436 -32.54 -12.26 5.40
N THR A 437 -31.73 -11.25 5.56
CA THR A 437 -31.93 -10.29 6.63
C THR A 437 -33.28 -9.66 6.38
N SER A 438 -34.23 -9.85 7.30
CA SER A 438 -35.55 -9.27 7.20
C SER A 438 -35.41 -7.75 7.04
N GLN A 439 -35.53 -7.28 5.79
CA GLN A 439 -35.53 -5.84 5.54
C GLN A 439 -36.83 -5.30 6.09
N LEU A 440 -36.72 -4.45 7.10
CA LEU A 440 -37.86 -3.69 7.62
C LEU A 440 -38.40 -2.84 6.47
N SER A 441 -39.72 -2.86 6.28
CA SER A 441 -40.35 -1.88 5.39
C SER A 441 -40.05 -0.46 5.87
N ILE A 442 -40.06 0.52 4.96
CA ILE A 442 -39.82 1.92 5.34
C ILE A 442 -40.79 2.43 6.39
N GLU A 443 -42.04 1.90 6.41
CA GLU A 443 -43.04 2.21 7.41
C GLU A 443 -42.69 1.65 8.78
N GLU A 444 -42.20 0.41 8.84
CA GLU A 444 -41.73 -0.21 10.09
C GLU A 444 -40.47 0.45 10.60
N ALA A 445 -39.54 0.83 9.71
CA ALA A 445 -38.33 1.57 10.06
C ALA A 445 -38.67 2.95 10.63
N ARG A 446 -39.68 3.65 10.06
CA ARG A 446 -40.19 4.93 10.58
C ARG A 446 -40.85 4.78 11.94
N LYS A 447 -41.59 3.69 12.17
CA LYS A 447 -42.18 3.40 13.49
C LYS A 447 -41.16 3.08 14.57
N LYS A 448 -40.06 2.43 14.19
CA LYS A 448 -38.94 2.03 15.08
C LYS A 448 -37.82 3.07 15.17
N ARG A 449 -37.94 4.25 14.52
CA ARG A 449 -36.95 5.29 14.61
C ARG A 449 -36.69 5.73 16.05
N LEU A 450 -35.43 5.94 16.38
CA LEU A 450 -35.04 6.49 17.67
C LEU A 450 -35.55 7.95 17.77
N ARG A 451 -36.36 8.25 18.81
CA ARG A 451 -36.85 9.60 19.10
C ARG A 451 -36.12 10.11 20.33
N LEU A 452 -35.09 10.93 20.08
CA LEU A 452 -34.21 11.46 21.13
C LEU A 452 -34.75 12.80 21.72
N PHE A 453 -35.65 13.47 21.00
CA PHE A 453 -36.10 14.85 21.31
C PHE A 453 -37.59 15.07 21.05
N ASP A 454 -38.46 14.11 21.42
CA ASP A 454 -39.91 14.31 21.46
C ASP A 454 -40.30 14.78 22.86
#